data_ef5107d82598d4b1e288e2bd822b7e70
#
_entry.id   ef5107d82598d4b1e288e2bd822b7e70
#
_cell.length_a   1.000
_cell.length_b   1.000
_cell.length_c   1.000
_cell.angle_alpha   90.00
_cell.angle_beta   90.00
_cell.angle_gamma   90.00
#
_symmetry.space_group_name_H-M   'P 1'
#
loop_
_entity.id
_entity.type
_entity.pdbx_description
1 polymer ?
#
loop_
_entity_poly.entity_id
_entity_poly.type
_entity_poly.pdbx_seq_one_letter_code
_entity_poly.pdbx_strand_id
1 'polypeptide(L)'
;MARISDEAAVRPPTRPPAKDMARITGGSFLMGSEDFYPEEGPIHRVEVDGFWIDRHPVTVAEFRRFVKATGHVSLAERPLDPAMYPDADPELLVPGALVFHMTGGPVDLNDYRNWWTYVPGADWRHPEGPDSSLHGRERHPVTQ
;
A
#
# COMPACT_ATOMS: atom_id res chain seq x y z
N MET A 1 -27.42 23.79 -8.48
CA MET A 1 -27.84 22.45 -8.02
C MET A 1 -27.45 21.43 -9.09
N ALA A 2 -26.32 20.81 -8.98
CA ALA A 2 -25.89 19.72 -9.85
C ALA A 2 -26.44 18.40 -9.27
N ARG A 3 -27.25 17.69 -10.08
CA ARG A 3 -27.70 16.34 -9.76
C ARG A 3 -26.47 15.40 -9.89
N ILE A 4 -26.06 14.81 -8.80
CA ILE A 4 -25.15 13.68 -8.82
C ILE A 4 -25.94 12.54 -9.46
N SER A 5 -25.46 12.05 -10.60
CA SER A 5 -26.03 10.94 -11.34
C SER A 5 -26.06 9.70 -10.42
N ASP A 6 -27.24 9.09 -10.38
CA ASP A 6 -27.51 7.81 -9.72
C ASP A 6 -26.72 6.71 -10.48
N GLU A 7 -25.44 6.53 -10.11
CA GLU A 7 -24.63 5.45 -10.64
C GLU A 7 -25.10 4.18 -9.93
N ALA A 8 -25.80 3.34 -10.68
CA ALA A 8 -26.39 2.10 -10.20
C ALA A 8 -25.37 1.31 -9.37
N ALA A 9 -25.65 1.13 -8.09
CA ALA A 9 -24.83 0.36 -7.16
C ALA A 9 -24.51 -1.01 -7.76
N VAL A 10 -23.25 -1.23 -8.11
CA VAL A 10 -22.77 -2.49 -8.69
C VAL A 10 -22.89 -3.56 -7.59
N ARG A 11 -23.93 -4.38 -7.67
CA ARG A 11 -24.09 -5.49 -6.74
C ARG A 11 -22.85 -6.38 -6.78
N PRO A 12 -22.20 -6.61 -5.65
CA PRO A 12 -21.03 -7.48 -5.61
C PRO A 12 -21.42 -8.89 -6.09
N PRO A 13 -20.54 -9.59 -6.79
CA PRO A 13 -20.80 -10.92 -7.28
C PRO A 13 -21.19 -11.86 -6.13
N THR A 14 -22.18 -12.74 -6.38
CA THR A 14 -22.67 -13.71 -5.38
C THR A 14 -21.65 -14.80 -5.05
N ARG A 15 -20.66 -15.00 -5.92
CA ARG A 15 -19.56 -15.93 -5.73
C ARG A 15 -18.25 -15.17 -5.52
N PRO A 16 -17.31 -15.74 -4.72
CA PRO A 16 -16.00 -15.12 -4.56
C PRO A 16 -15.28 -15.02 -5.92
N PRO A 17 -14.71 -13.83 -6.25
CA PRO A 17 -13.91 -13.66 -7.48
C PRO A 17 -12.69 -14.57 -7.53
N ALA A 18 -12.14 -14.93 -6.38
CA ALA A 18 -11.02 -15.84 -6.23
C ALA A 18 -11.25 -16.81 -5.05
N LYS A 19 -10.44 -17.86 -5.00
CA LYS A 19 -10.47 -18.84 -3.90
C LYS A 19 -10.07 -18.17 -2.58
N ASP A 20 -10.69 -18.61 -1.50
CA ASP A 20 -10.38 -18.25 -0.10
C ASP A 20 -10.66 -16.77 0.28
N MET A 21 -11.42 -16.02 -0.51
CA MET A 21 -11.91 -14.71 -0.12
C MET A 21 -13.03 -14.80 0.92
N ALA A 22 -13.11 -13.83 1.81
CA ALA A 22 -14.19 -13.64 2.76
C ALA A 22 -15.22 -12.65 2.20
N ARG A 23 -16.51 -12.96 2.37
CA ARG A 23 -17.57 -12.00 2.07
C ARG A 23 -17.79 -11.09 3.28
N ILE A 24 -17.75 -9.80 3.04
CA ILE A 24 -18.13 -8.77 4.00
C ILE A 24 -19.53 -8.28 3.64
N THR A 25 -20.42 -8.27 4.61
CA THR A 25 -21.77 -7.72 4.42
C THR A 25 -21.68 -6.20 4.32
N GLY A 26 -22.46 -5.60 3.43
CA GLY A 26 -22.61 -4.16 3.39
C GLY A 26 -23.20 -3.62 4.68
N GLY A 27 -23.00 -2.35 4.92
CA GLY A 27 -23.49 -1.66 6.10
C GLY A 27 -22.97 -0.23 6.21
N SER A 28 -23.27 0.42 7.31
CA SER A 28 -22.79 1.77 7.57
C SER A 28 -21.92 1.82 8.83
N PHE A 29 -20.94 2.72 8.82
CA PHE A 29 -20.06 2.99 9.94
C PHE A 29 -19.74 4.49 10.05
N LEU A 30 -19.14 4.89 11.15
CA LEU A 30 -18.60 6.24 11.31
C LEU A 30 -17.16 6.25 10.88
N MET A 31 -16.83 7.05 9.88
CA MET A 31 -15.48 7.25 9.36
C MET A 31 -14.94 8.57 9.87
N GLY A 32 -13.65 8.57 10.20
CA GLY A 32 -12.92 9.73 10.69
C GLY A 32 -12.69 9.70 12.19
N SER A 33 -11.92 10.67 12.66
CA SER A 33 -11.59 10.91 14.05
C SER A 33 -11.49 12.39 14.33
N GLU A 34 -11.76 12.81 15.56
CA GLU A 34 -11.49 14.17 16.06
C GLU A 34 -10.38 14.16 17.14
N ASP A 35 -9.80 12.97 17.41
CA ASP A 35 -8.86 12.76 18.51
C ASP A 35 -7.38 12.85 18.06
N PHE A 36 -7.09 12.81 16.74
CA PHE A 36 -5.72 12.70 16.24
C PHE A 36 -5.36 13.85 15.28
N TYR A 37 -5.51 13.66 13.97
CA TYR A 37 -5.13 14.67 12.99
C TYR A 37 -6.35 15.44 12.47
N PRO A 38 -6.24 16.77 12.29
CA PRO A 38 -7.36 17.61 11.80
C PRO A 38 -7.96 17.12 10.46
N GLU A 39 -7.15 16.55 9.58
CA GLU A 39 -7.58 16.02 8.29
C GLU A 39 -8.42 14.74 8.38
N GLU A 40 -8.46 14.07 9.53
CA GLU A 40 -9.31 12.92 9.78
C GLU A 40 -10.77 13.33 10.06
N GLY A 41 -11.01 14.56 10.43
CA GLY A 41 -12.33 15.10 10.71
C GLY A 41 -13.04 15.67 9.44
N PRO A 42 -14.36 15.93 9.53
CA PRO A 42 -15.22 15.58 10.64
C PRO A 42 -15.63 14.10 10.61
N ILE A 43 -15.99 13.56 11.76
CA ILE A 43 -16.62 12.23 11.84
C ILE A 43 -17.92 12.25 11.05
N HIS A 44 -18.08 11.34 10.10
CA HIS A 44 -19.27 11.25 9.25
C HIS A 44 -19.68 9.80 8.99
N ARG A 45 -20.95 9.61 8.68
CA ARG A 45 -21.49 8.29 8.35
C ARG A 45 -21.18 7.93 6.90
N VAL A 46 -20.59 6.77 6.71
CA VAL A 46 -20.32 6.16 5.40
C VAL A 46 -21.12 4.87 5.27
N GLU A 47 -21.74 4.67 4.12
CA GLU A 47 -22.40 3.43 3.75
C GLU A 47 -21.60 2.74 2.65
N VAL A 48 -21.39 1.44 2.80
CA VAL A 48 -20.65 0.61 1.84
C VAL A 48 -21.48 -0.61 1.45
N ASP A 49 -21.44 -0.96 0.19
CA ASP A 49 -22.01 -2.22 -0.29
C ASP A 49 -21.20 -3.43 0.23
N GLY A 50 -21.83 -4.61 0.22
CA GLY A 50 -21.11 -5.84 0.54
C GLY A 50 -20.02 -6.13 -0.51
N PHE A 51 -18.88 -6.62 -0.07
CA PHE A 51 -17.74 -6.91 -0.95
C PHE A 51 -17.01 -8.20 -0.54
N TRP A 52 -16.08 -8.62 -1.38
CA TRP A 52 -15.17 -9.72 -1.10
C TRP A 52 -13.78 -9.18 -0.79
N ILE A 53 -13.13 -9.74 0.21
CA ILE A 53 -11.77 -9.36 0.61
C ILE A 53 -10.92 -10.61 0.80
N ASP A 54 -9.65 -10.51 0.48
CA ASP A 54 -8.69 -11.55 0.81
C ASP A 54 -8.55 -11.67 2.35
N ARG A 55 -8.32 -12.90 2.83
CA ARG A 55 -8.21 -13.17 4.27
C ARG A 55 -6.90 -12.71 4.89
N HIS A 56 -5.93 -12.42 4.06
CA HIS A 56 -4.60 -11.95 4.44
C HIS A 56 -4.03 -11.01 3.37
N PRO A 57 -3.07 -10.17 3.71
CA PRO A 57 -2.32 -9.40 2.72
C PRO A 57 -1.67 -10.32 1.68
N VAL A 58 -1.47 -9.80 0.47
CA VAL A 58 -0.75 -10.53 -0.61
C VAL A 58 0.64 -10.92 -0.11
N THR A 59 0.94 -12.20 -0.16
CA THR A 59 2.24 -12.72 0.27
C THR A 59 3.30 -12.61 -0.83
N VAL A 60 4.56 -12.67 -0.43
CA VAL A 60 5.72 -12.72 -1.35
C VAL A 60 5.55 -13.82 -2.40
N ALA A 61 5.11 -15.02 -1.99
CA ALA A 61 4.89 -16.13 -2.93
C ALA A 61 3.77 -15.85 -3.94
N GLU A 62 2.71 -15.19 -3.53
CA GLU A 62 1.60 -14.79 -4.40
C GLU A 62 2.00 -13.70 -5.37
N PHE A 63 2.67 -12.67 -4.88
CA PHE A 63 3.16 -11.58 -5.70
C PHE A 63 4.21 -12.06 -6.73
N ARG A 64 5.11 -12.96 -6.33
CA ARG A 64 6.07 -13.60 -7.25
C ARG A 64 5.37 -14.34 -8.39
N ARG A 65 4.27 -15.05 -8.11
CA ARG A 65 3.46 -15.71 -9.16
C ARG A 65 2.81 -14.70 -10.09
N PHE A 66 2.27 -13.61 -9.54
CA PHE A 66 1.70 -12.52 -10.31
C PHE A 66 2.74 -11.89 -11.25
N VAL A 67 3.91 -11.51 -10.73
CA VAL A 67 5.01 -10.94 -11.53
C VAL A 67 5.44 -11.90 -12.63
N LYS A 68 5.59 -13.19 -12.31
CA LYS A 68 5.96 -14.21 -13.30
C LYS A 68 4.90 -14.36 -14.42
N ALA A 69 3.64 -14.22 -14.11
CA ALA A 69 2.55 -14.36 -15.08
C ALA A 69 2.33 -13.11 -15.94
N THR A 70 2.64 -11.93 -15.42
CA THR A 70 2.29 -10.65 -16.06
C THR A 70 3.49 -9.86 -16.57
N GLY A 71 4.69 -10.14 -16.08
CA GLY A 71 5.87 -9.30 -16.32
C GLY A 71 5.79 -7.94 -15.59
N HIS A 72 4.95 -7.85 -14.54
CA HIS A 72 4.79 -6.61 -13.79
C HIS A 72 6.12 -6.12 -13.21
N VAL A 73 6.37 -4.82 -13.36
CA VAL A 73 7.51 -4.10 -12.79
C VAL A 73 6.96 -3.09 -11.77
N SER A 74 7.34 -3.23 -10.50
CA SER A 74 6.88 -2.34 -9.44
C SER A 74 7.45 -0.92 -9.61
N LEU A 75 6.88 0.05 -8.89
CA LEU A 75 7.37 1.43 -8.94
C LEU A 75 8.82 1.53 -8.46
N ALA A 76 9.15 0.78 -7.41
CA ALA A 76 10.50 0.73 -6.84
C ALA A 76 11.59 0.20 -7.81
N GLU A 77 11.19 -0.54 -8.84
CA GLU A 77 12.09 -1.07 -9.89
C GLU A 77 12.25 -0.11 -11.08
N ARG A 78 11.53 1.01 -11.11
CA ARG A 78 11.52 1.96 -12.26
C ARG A 78 12.39 3.18 -11.96
N PRO A 79 13.10 3.70 -12.96
CA PRO A 79 13.71 5.02 -12.86
C PRO A 79 12.65 6.08 -12.58
N LEU A 80 12.94 7.01 -11.67
CA LEU A 80 12.07 8.15 -11.40
C LEU A 80 12.29 9.22 -12.47
N ASP A 81 11.20 9.81 -12.95
CA ASP A 81 11.28 10.93 -13.90
C ASP A 81 11.63 12.22 -13.14
N PRO A 82 12.79 12.84 -13.39
CA PRO A 82 13.19 14.09 -12.75
C PRO A 82 12.16 15.22 -12.90
N ALA A 83 11.41 15.22 -13.99
CA ALA A 83 10.39 16.25 -14.24
C ALA A 83 9.22 16.17 -13.25
N MET A 84 8.97 14.99 -12.68
CA MET A 84 7.94 14.78 -11.64
C MET A 84 8.41 15.16 -10.25
N TYR A 85 9.73 15.33 -10.04
CA TYR A 85 10.36 15.58 -8.74
C TYR A 85 11.42 16.68 -8.83
N PRO A 86 11.02 17.94 -9.20
CA PRO A 86 11.98 19.02 -9.52
C PRO A 86 12.85 19.45 -8.32
N ASP A 87 12.37 19.21 -7.11
CA ASP A 87 13.06 19.59 -5.87
C ASP A 87 13.79 18.41 -5.19
N ALA A 88 13.76 17.21 -5.82
CA ALA A 88 14.43 16.05 -5.26
C ALA A 88 15.93 16.06 -5.55
N ASP A 89 16.71 15.54 -4.60
CA ASP A 89 18.11 15.27 -4.83
C ASP A 89 18.27 14.28 -6.00
N PRO A 90 19.04 14.62 -7.05
CA PRO A 90 19.25 13.74 -8.20
C PRO A 90 19.78 12.35 -7.82
N GLU A 91 20.51 12.21 -6.71
CA GLU A 91 21.01 10.92 -6.22
C GLU A 91 19.88 10.02 -5.72
N LEU A 92 18.73 10.57 -5.36
CA LEU A 92 17.54 9.85 -4.93
C LEU A 92 16.58 9.52 -6.09
N LEU A 93 16.87 9.99 -7.33
CA LEU A 93 16.06 9.71 -8.51
C LEU A 93 16.42 8.35 -9.18
N VAL A 94 17.03 7.46 -8.43
CA VAL A 94 17.32 6.07 -8.83
C VAL A 94 16.23 5.12 -8.33
N PRO A 95 16.03 3.96 -8.97
CA PRO A 95 15.12 2.94 -8.46
C PRO A 95 15.41 2.58 -7.00
N GLY A 96 14.36 2.48 -6.20
CA GLY A 96 14.48 2.20 -4.78
C GLY A 96 13.15 2.45 -4.04
N ALA A 97 13.18 2.31 -2.74
CA ALA A 97 12.01 2.51 -1.90
C ALA A 97 12.37 3.05 -0.51
N LEU A 98 11.36 3.58 0.19
CA LEU A 98 11.49 3.90 1.60
C LEU A 98 11.48 2.62 2.43
N VAL A 99 12.53 2.42 3.20
CA VAL A 99 12.68 1.27 4.09
C VAL A 99 12.51 1.73 5.54
N PHE A 100 11.61 1.04 6.26
CA PHE A 100 11.43 1.27 7.69
C PHE A 100 12.59 0.70 8.49
N HIS A 101 13.06 1.44 9.46
CA HIS A 101 14.00 0.97 10.46
C HIS A 101 13.54 1.32 11.87
N MET A 102 13.68 0.36 12.77
CA MET A 102 13.32 0.56 14.16
C MET A 102 14.31 1.51 14.82
N THR A 103 13.78 2.52 15.51
CA THR A 103 14.62 3.45 16.29
C THR A 103 15.09 2.81 17.59
N GLY A 104 16.26 3.22 18.09
CA GLY A 104 16.82 2.72 19.34
C GLY A 104 16.13 3.31 20.61
N GLY A 105 15.20 4.24 20.44
CA GLY A 105 14.47 4.92 21.52
C GLY A 105 13.49 5.95 20.97
N PRO A 106 12.84 6.74 21.82
CA PRO A 106 11.95 7.81 21.38
C PRO A 106 12.66 8.82 20.47
N VAL A 107 11.98 9.22 19.40
CA VAL A 107 12.49 10.20 18.41
C VAL A 107 11.45 11.29 18.17
N ASP A 108 11.84 12.37 17.53
CA ASP A 108 10.92 13.42 17.08
C ASP A 108 10.00 12.85 15.98
N LEU A 109 8.69 12.81 16.27
CA LEU A 109 7.68 12.30 15.36
C LEU A 109 7.32 13.25 14.22
N ASN A 110 7.84 14.48 14.23
CA ASN A 110 7.63 15.43 13.14
C ASN A 110 8.61 15.21 11.98
N ASP A 111 9.63 14.37 12.16
CA ASP A 111 10.60 14.03 11.12
C ASP A 111 10.56 12.53 10.82
N TYR A 112 9.84 12.15 9.77
CA TYR A 112 9.68 10.75 9.35
C TYR A 112 11.03 10.08 9.00
N ARG A 113 12.09 10.84 8.69
CA ARG A 113 13.43 10.32 8.40
C ARG A 113 14.07 9.62 9.59
N ASN A 114 13.54 9.82 10.78
CA ASN A 114 13.97 9.12 11.98
C ASN A 114 13.68 7.60 11.93
N TRP A 115 12.73 7.16 11.08
CA TRP A 115 12.35 5.73 10.95
C TRP A 115 12.13 5.28 9.49
N TRP A 116 12.24 6.19 8.52
CA TRP A 116 12.22 5.87 7.10
C TRP A 116 13.48 6.38 6.42
N THR A 117 14.10 5.52 5.59
CA THR A 117 15.24 5.90 4.76
C THR A 117 14.98 5.45 3.33
N TYR A 118 15.22 6.32 2.36
CA TYR A 118 15.22 5.91 0.96
C TYR A 118 16.46 5.06 0.69
N VAL A 119 16.25 3.83 0.23
CA VAL A 119 17.33 2.88 -0.05
C VAL A 119 17.34 2.56 -1.55
N PRO A 120 18.34 3.03 -2.28
CA PRO A 120 18.53 2.64 -3.67
C PRO A 120 18.58 1.12 -3.84
N GLY A 121 17.85 0.60 -4.84
CA GLY A 121 17.76 -0.82 -5.11
C GLY A 121 16.92 -1.64 -4.12
N ALA A 122 16.23 -0.98 -3.17
CA ALA A 122 15.20 -1.65 -2.40
C ALA A 122 13.97 -1.87 -3.29
N ASP A 123 13.50 -3.10 -3.37
CA ASP A 123 12.33 -3.52 -4.13
C ASP A 123 11.67 -4.74 -3.45
N TRP A 124 10.61 -5.24 -4.01
CA TRP A 124 9.91 -6.39 -3.43
C TRP A 124 10.76 -7.68 -3.36
N ARG A 125 11.87 -7.80 -4.10
CA ARG A 125 12.82 -8.92 -4.04
C ARG A 125 13.93 -8.68 -3.01
N HIS A 126 14.21 -7.41 -2.77
CA HIS A 126 15.27 -6.90 -1.89
C HIS A 126 14.69 -5.84 -0.94
N PRO A 127 13.79 -6.23 0.00
CA PRO A 127 12.95 -5.29 0.74
C PRO A 127 13.72 -4.33 1.66
N GLU A 128 14.92 -4.66 2.08
CA GLU A 128 15.80 -3.78 2.86
C GLU A 128 16.99 -3.24 2.03
N GLY A 129 16.97 -3.40 0.71
CA GLY A 129 18.04 -2.99 -0.21
C GLY A 129 18.78 -4.17 -0.85
N PRO A 130 19.74 -3.91 -1.76
CA PRO A 130 20.36 -4.91 -2.65
C PRO A 130 20.93 -6.15 -1.95
N ASP A 131 21.41 -5.99 -0.74
CA ASP A 131 22.01 -7.08 0.04
C ASP A 131 20.98 -7.91 0.82
N SER A 132 19.71 -7.52 0.79
CA SER A 132 18.62 -8.24 1.45
C SER A 132 18.03 -9.35 0.57
N SER A 133 17.31 -10.28 1.18
CA SER A 133 16.68 -11.38 0.45
C SER A 133 15.32 -11.77 1.01
N LEU A 134 14.56 -12.50 0.21
CA LEU A 134 13.26 -13.07 0.59
C LEU A 134 13.36 -14.49 1.17
N HIS A 135 14.57 -14.98 1.46
CA HIS A 135 14.74 -16.33 1.99
C HIS A 135 13.96 -16.53 3.30
N GLY A 136 13.08 -17.52 3.34
CA GLY A 136 12.22 -17.79 4.50
C GLY A 136 11.05 -16.83 4.67
N ARG A 137 10.83 -15.87 3.76
CA ARG A 137 9.76 -14.87 3.82
C ARG A 137 8.62 -15.11 2.83
N GLU A 138 8.51 -16.29 2.23
CA GLU A 138 7.52 -16.60 1.20
C GLU A 138 6.09 -16.38 1.65
N ARG A 139 5.81 -16.55 2.95
CA ARG A 139 4.49 -16.37 3.57
C ARG A 139 4.30 -15.02 4.26
N HIS A 140 5.29 -14.14 4.24
CA HIS A 140 5.16 -12.77 4.71
C HIS A 140 4.42 -11.92 3.69
N PRO A 141 3.74 -10.84 4.12
CA PRO A 141 3.24 -9.83 3.20
C PRO A 141 4.37 -9.32 2.30
N VAL A 142 4.06 -9.10 1.03
CA VAL A 142 4.98 -8.40 0.13
C VAL A 142 5.03 -6.92 0.50
N THR A 143 6.20 -6.32 0.39
CA THR A 143 6.46 -4.89 0.62
C THR A 143 7.14 -4.29 -0.62
N GLN A 144 7.18 -2.96 -0.74
CA GLN A 144 7.80 -2.17 -1.80
C GLN A 144 7.02 -2.23 -3.12
#